data_0d6386959e1c115a2c29565876a8548a
#
_entry.id   0d6386959e1c115a2c29565876a8548a
#
_cell.length_a   1.000
_cell.length_b   1.000
_cell.length_c   1.000
_cell.angle_alpha   90.00
_cell.angle_beta   90.00
_cell.angle_gamma   90.00
#
_symmetry.space_group_name_H-M   'P 1'
#
loop_
_entity.id
_entity.type
_entity.pdbx_description
1 polymer ?
#
loop_
_entity_poly.entity_id
_entity_poly.type
_entity_poly.pdbx_seq_one_letter_code
_entity_poly.pdbx_strand_id
1 'polypeptide(L)'
;MTDLATLVPPLVLEQLTTEEQAYLSQVFSRFNGYPSLEEVWQLMDEQWLAFGCDPERMDERVTAFYRHPVWMLNGLFIEQHAQSLKHRQAFTDWIARQRPARLADFGGGFGGLARFVGQALPDAQVEVVDPHPHPAAIAVAASTPNVRFVPELSGEYDLLIATDVFEHVPDPIGLAAETAAHLRVGGQYLIANCFQPVILCHLPQLFHFHAAWDPAMRAMGLAPGEAVQYGRAYRRRGELDVPAARRIGDCGRKCYPWIQRLPKGRTRIGRALTAWFCH
;
A
#
# COMPACT_ATOMS: atom_id res chain seq x y z
N MET A 1 -4.59 -34.28 0.83
CA MET A 1 -4.83 -33.00 1.52
C MET A 1 -3.47 -32.40 1.80
N THR A 2 -3.18 -31.23 1.27
CA THR A 2 -1.90 -30.53 1.53
C THR A 2 -1.91 -30.12 3.00
N ASP A 3 -0.90 -30.54 3.76
CA ASP A 3 -0.80 -30.21 5.17
C ASP A 3 -0.48 -28.72 5.32
N LEU A 4 -1.36 -27.99 6.01
CA LEU A 4 -1.23 -26.56 6.24
C LEU A 4 0.11 -26.22 6.92
N ALA A 5 0.57 -27.08 7.82
CA ALA A 5 1.83 -26.95 8.55
C ALA A 5 3.08 -26.97 7.64
N THR A 6 2.97 -27.48 6.41
CA THR A 6 4.07 -27.45 5.43
C THR A 6 4.16 -26.14 4.65
N LEU A 7 3.07 -25.36 4.60
CA LEU A 7 2.95 -24.14 3.79
C LEU A 7 2.90 -22.87 4.63
N VAL A 8 2.40 -22.95 5.86
CA VAL A 8 2.25 -21.79 6.76
C VAL A 8 3.30 -21.89 7.88
N PRO A 9 4.08 -20.84 8.13
CA PRO A 9 5.04 -20.83 9.22
C PRO A 9 4.37 -21.17 10.57
N PRO A 10 4.98 -21.98 11.45
CA PRO A 10 4.37 -22.40 12.71
C PRO A 10 3.86 -21.24 13.57
N LEU A 11 4.66 -20.18 13.69
CA LEU A 11 4.30 -18.96 14.45
C LEU A 11 3.05 -18.27 13.91
N VAL A 12 2.83 -18.30 12.60
CA VAL A 12 1.61 -17.77 11.96
C VAL A 12 0.45 -18.72 12.21
N LEU A 13 0.66 -20.03 11.98
CA LEU A 13 -0.38 -21.06 12.12
C LEU A 13 -1.01 -21.07 13.52
N GLU A 14 -0.22 -20.84 14.57
CA GLU A 14 -0.68 -20.73 15.96
C GLU A 14 -1.62 -19.55 16.21
N GLN A 15 -1.57 -18.53 15.37
CA GLN A 15 -2.37 -17.31 15.49
C GLN A 15 -3.62 -17.31 14.59
N LEU A 16 -3.77 -18.30 13.70
CA LEU A 16 -4.91 -18.38 12.80
C LEU A 16 -6.16 -18.89 13.49
N THR A 17 -7.28 -18.26 13.22
CA THR A 17 -8.60 -18.76 13.59
C THR A 17 -8.93 -20.06 12.84
N THR A 18 -9.92 -20.81 13.32
CA THR A 18 -10.39 -22.02 12.65
C THR A 18 -10.92 -21.71 11.23
N GLU A 19 -11.57 -20.55 11.04
CA GLU A 19 -12.07 -20.09 9.74
C GLU A 19 -10.91 -19.82 8.76
N GLU A 20 -9.87 -19.13 9.19
CA GLU A 20 -8.68 -18.84 8.39
C GLU A 20 -7.94 -20.13 8.00
N GLN A 21 -7.78 -21.06 8.95
CA GLN A 21 -7.17 -22.36 8.68
C GLN A 21 -7.99 -23.15 7.65
N ALA A 22 -9.31 -23.15 7.78
CA ALA A 22 -10.22 -23.83 6.83
C ALA A 22 -10.11 -23.21 5.43
N TYR A 23 -10.15 -21.86 5.34
CA TYR A 23 -10.00 -21.14 4.09
C TYR A 23 -8.66 -21.43 3.40
N LEU A 24 -7.53 -21.29 4.12
CA LEU A 24 -6.20 -21.57 3.58
C LEU A 24 -6.06 -23.02 3.13
N SER A 25 -6.60 -23.99 3.92
CA SER A 25 -6.60 -25.41 3.54
C SER A 25 -7.37 -25.66 2.24
N GLN A 26 -8.51 -25.02 2.07
CA GLN A 26 -9.29 -25.09 0.83
C GLN A 26 -8.51 -24.51 -0.36
N VAL A 27 -7.91 -23.32 -0.20
CA VAL A 27 -7.16 -22.67 -1.25
C VAL A 27 -5.93 -23.51 -1.64
N PHE A 28 -5.12 -23.94 -0.67
CA PHE A 28 -3.94 -24.73 -0.96
C PHE A 28 -4.27 -26.10 -1.55
N SER A 29 -5.42 -26.69 -1.21
CA SER A 29 -5.90 -27.90 -1.89
C SER A 29 -6.34 -27.62 -3.33
N ARG A 30 -7.03 -26.49 -3.60
CA ARG A 30 -7.46 -26.09 -4.94
C ARG A 30 -6.28 -25.91 -5.89
N PHE A 31 -5.18 -25.29 -5.42
CA PHE A 31 -4.01 -24.94 -6.22
C PHE A 31 -2.81 -25.90 -6.03
N ASN A 32 -2.97 -26.96 -5.25
CA ASN A 32 -1.90 -27.90 -4.90
C ASN A 32 -0.64 -27.21 -4.33
N GLY A 33 -0.84 -26.24 -3.46
CA GLY A 33 0.18 -25.37 -2.85
C GLY A 33 -0.21 -23.90 -2.89
N TYR A 34 0.78 -23.00 -2.85
CA TYR A 34 0.51 -21.58 -3.00
C TYR A 34 -0.01 -21.24 -4.39
N PRO A 35 -1.08 -20.43 -4.50
CA PRO A 35 -1.53 -19.89 -5.78
C PRO A 35 -0.48 -18.95 -6.40
N SER A 36 -0.53 -18.74 -7.71
CA SER A 36 0.20 -17.67 -8.40
C SER A 36 -0.35 -16.29 -8.02
N LEU A 37 0.34 -15.21 -8.41
CA LEU A 37 -0.12 -13.84 -8.14
C LEU A 37 -1.49 -13.57 -8.78
N GLU A 38 -1.68 -14.01 -10.01
CA GLU A 38 -2.93 -13.85 -10.75
C GLU A 38 -4.09 -14.62 -10.07
N GLU A 39 -3.79 -15.81 -9.54
CA GLU A 39 -4.78 -16.61 -8.81
C GLU A 39 -5.13 -15.98 -7.44
N VAL A 40 -4.16 -15.35 -6.74
CA VAL A 40 -4.46 -14.55 -5.54
C VAL A 40 -5.38 -13.39 -5.89
N TRP A 41 -5.10 -12.65 -6.96
CA TRP A 41 -5.95 -11.55 -7.43
C TRP A 41 -7.36 -12.04 -7.80
N GLN A 42 -7.46 -13.17 -8.49
CA GLN A 42 -8.74 -13.79 -8.81
C GLN A 42 -9.53 -14.14 -7.53
N LEU A 43 -8.88 -14.72 -6.52
CA LEU A 43 -9.52 -15.03 -5.24
C LEU A 43 -9.99 -13.75 -4.52
N MET A 44 -9.25 -12.65 -4.59
CA MET A 44 -9.67 -11.36 -4.04
C MET A 44 -10.91 -10.83 -4.77
N ASP A 45 -10.93 -10.90 -6.10
CA ASP A 45 -12.07 -10.49 -6.92
C ASP A 45 -13.31 -11.37 -6.67
N GLU A 46 -13.13 -12.70 -6.53
CA GLU A 46 -14.20 -13.62 -6.14
C GLU A 46 -14.85 -13.21 -4.81
N GLN A 47 -14.05 -12.81 -3.81
CA GLN A 47 -14.58 -12.35 -2.51
C GLN A 47 -15.23 -10.98 -2.59
N TRP A 48 -14.63 -10.02 -3.34
CA TRP A 48 -15.25 -8.72 -3.58
C TRP A 48 -16.66 -8.84 -4.14
N LEU A 49 -16.83 -9.70 -5.14
CA LEU A 49 -18.13 -9.98 -5.76
C LEU A 49 -19.07 -10.74 -4.81
N ALA A 50 -18.59 -11.70 -4.05
CA ALA A 50 -19.37 -12.48 -3.09
C ALA A 50 -19.97 -11.61 -1.99
N PHE A 51 -19.22 -10.61 -1.50
CA PHE A 51 -19.73 -9.61 -0.55
C PHE A 51 -20.66 -8.58 -1.20
N GLY A 52 -20.75 -8.53 -2.54
CA GLY A 52 -21.50 -7.51 -3.26
C GLY A 52 -20.94 -6.10 -3.03
N CYS A 53 -19.61 -5.99 -2.93
CA CYS A 53 -18.94 -4.71 -2.76
C CYS A 53 -19.16 -3.78 -3.95
N ASP A 54 -19.28 -2.50 -3.67
CA ASP A 54 -19.47 -1.44 -4.66
C ASP A 54 -18.35 -0.41 -4.49
N PRO A 55 -17.52 -0.15 -5.52
CA PRO A 55 -16.41 0.77 -5.42
C PRO A 55 -16.82 2.23 -5.16
N GLU A 56 -18.11 2.57 -5.36
CA GLU A 56 -18.65 3.89 -5.05
C GLU A 56 -19.16 4.01 -3.61
N ARG A 57 -19.22 2.87 -2.86
CA ARG A 57 -19.79 2.79 -1.51
C ARG A 57 -18.85 2.06 -0.56
N MET A 58 -18.17 2.82 0.28
CA MET A 58 -17.33 2.28 1.36
C MET A 58 -18.18 1.94 2.58
N ASP A 59 -18.99 0.89 2.46
CA ASP A 59 -19.91 0.42 3.51
C ASP A 59 -19.40 -0.85 4.25
N GLU A 60 -20.25 -1.45 5.06
CA GLU A 60 -19.93 -2.63 5.87
C GLU A 60 -19.48 -3.85 5.02
N ARG A 61 -19.93 -3.95 3.76
CA ARG A 61 -19.53 -5.04 2.85
C ARG A 61 -18.05 -4.92 2.49
N VAL A 62 -17.58 -3.71 2.21
CA VAL A 62 -16.15 -3.44 1.96
C VAL A 62 -15.34 -3.69 3.23
N THR A 63 -15.85 -3.30 4.40
CA THR A 63 -15.20 -3.61 5.68
C THR A 63 -15.10 -5.12 5.92
N ALA A 64 -16.16 -5.87 5.60
CA ALA A 64 -16.15 -7.34 5.71
C ALA A 64 -15.15 -7.98 4.73
N PHE A 65 -15.06 -7.45 3.50
CA PHE A 65 -14.08 -7.89 2.52
C PHE A 65 -12.64 -7.72 3.04
N TYR A 66 -12.28 -6.58 3.63
CA TYR A 66 -10.93 -6.36 4.17
C TYR A 66 -10.63 -7.20 5.43
N ARG A 67 -11.64 -7.76 6.08
CA ARG A 67 -11.50 -8.73 7.19
C ARG A 67 -11.49 -10.19 6.75
N HIS A 68 -11.77 -10.46 5.47
CA HIS A 68 -11.84 -11.83 4.96
C HIS A 68 -10.44 -12.49 4.93
N PRO A 69 -10.33 -13.81 5.19
CA PRO A 69 -9.08 -14.56 5.17
C PRO A 69 -8.26 -14.50 3.86
N VAL A 70 -8.84 -14.01 2.75
CA VAL A 70 -8.09 -13.75 1.51
C VAL A 70 -6.95 -12.75 1.71
N TRP A 71 -7.09 -11.82 2.64
CA TRP A 71 -6.03 -10.85 2.98
C TRP A 71 -4.91 -11.50 3.80
N MET A 72 -5.26 -12.50 4.64
CA MET A 72 -4.27 -13.36 5.26
C MET A 72 -3.46 -14.14 4.22
N LEU A 73 -4.14 -14.76 3.25
CA LEU A 73 -3.49 -15.43 2.13
C LEU A 73 -2.56 -14.50 1.36
N ASN A 74 -3.03 -13.29 1.03
CA ASN A 74 -2.21 -12.28 0.36
C ASN A 74 -0.98 -11.91 1.20
N GLY A 75 -1.14 -11.71 2.50
CA GLY A 75 -0.02 -11.46 3.42
C GLY A 75 1.02 -12.56 3.39
N LEU A 76 0.60 -13.82 3.50
CA LEU A 76 1.49 -14.99 3.41
C LEU A 76 2.15 -15.12 2.03
N PHE A 77 1.40 -14.86 0.97
CA PHE A 77 1.90 -14.91 -0.41
C PHE A 77 3.04 -13.91 -0.64
N ILE A 78 2.84 -12.64 -0.28
CA ILE A 78 3.83 -11.59 -0.50
C ILE A 78 5.09 -11.77 0.34
N GLU A 79 5.05 -12.53 1.45
CA GLU A 79 6.22 -12.85 2.28
C GLU A 79 7.25 -13.73 1.56
N GLN A 80 6.85 -14.48 0.54
CA GLN A 80 7.72 -15.38 -0.21
C GLN A 80 7.78 -15.07 -1.72
N HIS A 81 6.90 -14.21 -2.24
CA HIS A 81 6.85 -13.88 -3.66
C HIS A 81 8.12 -13.12 -4.10
N ALA A 82 8.87 -13.69 -5.05
CA ALA A 82 10.19 -13.20 -5.43
C ALA A 82 10.20 -11.72 -5.86
N GLN A 83 9.17 -11.26 -6.58
CA GLN A 83 9.09 -9.86 -7.01
C GLN A 83 8.77 -8.93 -5.84
N SER A 84 7.89 -9.33 -4.92
CA SER A 84 7.58 -8.56 -3.70
C SER A 84 8.81 -8.43 -2.80
N LEU A 85 9.60 -9.49 -2.66
CA LEU A 85 10.86 -9.45 -1.94
C LEU A 85 11.89 -8.50 -2.57
N LYS A 86 12.00 -8.47 -3.90
CA LYS A 86 12.86 -7.51 -4.62
C LYS A 86 12.42 -6.06 -4.39
N HIS A 87 11.11 -5.80 -4.41
CA HIS A 87 10.59 -4.46 -4.14
C HIS A 87 10.90 -4.03 -2.70
N ARG A 88 10.65 -4.90 -1.71
CA ARG A 88 10.97 -4.63 -0.30
C ARG A 88 12.46 -4.36 -0.10
N GLN A 89 13.33 -5.16 -0.71
CA GLN A 89 14.77 -4.93 -0.61
C GLN A 89 15.15 -3.57 -1.18
N ALA A 90 14.65 -3.19 -2.36
CA ALA A 90 14.96 -1.91 -2.98
C ALA A 90 14.40 -0.72 -2.18
N PHE A 91 13.20 -0.84 -1.60
CA PHE A 91 12.64 0.17 -0.69
C PHE A 91 13.50 0.28 0.57
N THR A 92 13.87 -0.85 1.17
CA THR A 92 14.74 -0.90 2.35
C THR A 92 16.10 -0.25 2.09
N ASP A 93 16.75 -0.57 0.97
CA ASP A 93 18.04 0.00 0.59
C ASP A 93 17.93 1.52 0.42
N TRP A 94 16.84 2.00 -0.19
CA TRP A 94 16.58 3.42 -0.31
C TRP A 94 16.38 4.08 1.06
N ILE A 95 15.53 3.50 1.93
CA ILE A 95 15.24 4.00 3.28
C ILE A 95 16.52 4.03 4.14
N ALA A 96 17.32 2.98 4.08
CA ALA A 96 18.58 2.89 4.83
C ALA A 96 19.56 4.02 4.48
N ARG A 97 19.60 4.44 3.20
CA ARG A 97 20.39 5.61 2.78
C ARG A 97 19.91 6.93 3.39
N GLN A 98 18.61 7.04 3.72
CA GLN A 98 18.04 8.24 4.35
C GLN A 98 18.34 8.34 5.85
N ARG A 99 18.65 7.20 6.50
CA ARG A 99 18.97 7.08 7.94
C ARG A 99 17.91 7.74 8.85
N PRO A 100 16.62 7.45 8.70
CA PRO A 100 15.60 7.98 9.59
C PRO A 100 15.81 7.43 11.00
N ALA A 101 15.64 8.27 12.03
CA ALA A 101 15.62 7.83 13.42
C ALA A 101 14.23 7.27 13.78
N ARG A 102 13.16 7.83 13.20
CA ARG A 102 11.79 7.39 13.40
C ARG A 102 11.03 7.35 12.08
N LEU A 103 10.41 6.21 11.78
CA LEU A 103 9.62 6.03 10.56
C LEU A 103 8.37 5.20 10.82
N ALA A 104 7.38 5.35 9.91
CA ALA A 104 6.19 4.51 9.93
C ALA A 104 5.85 3.97 8.54
N ASP A 105 5.38 2.72 8.51
CA ASP A 105 4.81 2.00 7.36
C ASP A 105 3.29 2.04 7.51
N PHE A 106 2.66 2.99 6.82
CA PHE A 106 1.21 3.23 6.88
C PHE A 106 0.48 2.23 5.99
N GLY A 107 -0.41 1.45 6.59
CA GLY A 107 -1.07 0.34 5.91
C GLY A 107 -0.11 -0.83 5.62
N GLY A 108 0.93 -1.02 6.44
CA GLY A 108 2.00 -1.98 6.20
C GLY A 108 1.61 -3.46 6.30
N GLY A 109 0.31 -3.79 6.48
CA GLY A 109 -0.25 -5.14 6.44
C GLY A 109 0.48 -6.11 7.38
N PHE A 110 1.14 -7.12 6.83
CA PHE A 110 1.91 -8.11 7.62
C PHE A 110 3.23 -7.56 8.21
N GLY A 111 3.55 -6.28 7.99
CA GLY A 111 4.78 -5.65 8.48
C GLY A 111 6.05 -6.16 7.80
N GLY A 112 5.94 -6.80 6.63
CA GLY A 112 7.08 -7.37 5.93
C GLY A 112 8.13 -6.34 5.56
N LEU A 113 7.73 -5.19 5.01
CA LEU A 113 8.67 -4.10 4.70
C LEU A 113 9.25 -3.49 5.98
N ALA A 114 8.42 -3.25 6.99
CA ALA A 114 8.88 -2.70 8.28
C ALA A 114 9.95 -3.59 8.93
N ARG A 115 9.82 -4.93 8.86
CA ARG A 115 10.83 -5.86 9.39
C ARG A 115 12.14 -5.80 8.61
N PHE A 116 12.10 -5.72 7.27
CA PHE A 116 13.30 -5.53 6.45
C PHE A 116 14.02 -4.22 6.83
N VAL A 117 13.27 -3.15 7.00
CA VAL A 117 13.81 -1.83 7.41
C VAL A 117 14.36 -1.91 8.84
N GLY A 118 13.64 -2.52 9.78
CA GLY A 118 14.07 -2.67 11.16
C GLY A 118 15.38 -3.44 11.29
N GLN A 119 15.56 -4.51 10.50
CA GLN A 119 16.81 -5.25 10.44
C GLN A 119 17.97 -4.43 9.84
N ALA A 120 17.70 -3.63 8.80
CA ALA A 120 18.71 -2.77 8.17
C ALA A 120 19.09 -1.54 9.01
N LEU A 121 18.18 -1.10 9.89
CA LEU A 121 18.33 0.09 10.74
C LEU A 121 17.99 -0.26 12.20
N PRO A 122 18.83 -1.02 12.91
CA PRO A 122 18.50 -1.53 14.24
C PRO A 122 18.29 -0.43 15.30
N ASP A 123 18.86 0.75 15.09
CA ASP A 123 18.71 1.92 15.99
C ASP A 123 17.48 2.77 15.66
N ALA A 124 16.80 2.54 14.54
CA ALA A 124 15.63 3.30 14.16
C ALA A 124 14.37 2.77 14.86
N GLN A 125 13.44 3.64 15.19
CA GLN A 125 12.09 3.28 15.62
C GLN A 125 11.21 3.07 14.39
N VAL A 126 10.72 1.86 14.18
CA VAL A 126 9.87 1.49 13.04
C VAL A 126 8.48 1.15 13.52
N GLU A 127 7.48 1.86 13.03
CA GLU A 127 6.08 1.63 13.37
C GLU A 127 5.31 1.13 12.15
N VAL A 128 4.51 0.08 12.32
CA VAL A 128 3.51 -0.35 11.34
C VAL A 128 2.18 0.21 11.77
N VAL A 129 1.60 1.07 10.96
CA VAL A 129 0.32 1.70 11.29
C VAL A 129 -0.81 0.89 10.70
N ASP A 130 -1.54 0.21 11.57
CA ASP A 130 -2.74 -0.56 11.23
C ASP A 130 -3.70 -0.49 12.43
N PRO A 131 -4.95 -0.02 12.24
CA PRO A 131 -5.92 0.02 13.34
C PRO A 131 -6.41 -1.37 13.78
N HIS A 132 -6.23 -2.39 12.95
CA HIS A 132 -6.69 -3.76 13.20
C HIS A 132 -5.66 -4.81 12.77
N PRO A 133 -4.43 -4.76 13.34
CA PRO A 133 -3.37 -5.65 12.90
C PRO A 133 -3.70 -7.10 13.24
N HIS A 134 -3.42 -8.00 12.30
CA HIS A 134 -3.64 -9.42 12.53
C HIS A 134 -2.67 -9.95 13.62
N PRO A 135 -3.13 -10.81 14.58
CA PRO A 135 -2.25 -11.36 15.61
C PRO A 135 -0.99 -12.05 15.07
N ALA A 136 -1.09 -12.75 13.95
CA ALA A 136 0.06 -13.36 13.29
C ALA A 136 1.10 -12.33 12.81
N ALA A 137 0.66 -11.18 12.30
CA ALA A 137 1.56 -10.09 11.88
C ALA A 137 2.34 -9.53 13.09
N ILE A 138 1.64 -9.31 14.21
CA ILE A 138 2.26 -8.87 15.47
C ILE A 138 3.28 -9.91 15.97
N ALA A 139 2.90 -11.21 15.98
CA ALA A 139 3.77 -12.29 16.42
C ALA A 139 5.04 -12.39 15.57
N VAL A 140 4.91 -12.27 14.24
CA VAL A 140 6.07 -12.30 13.32
C VAL A 140 6.95 -11.07 13.51
N ALA A 141 6.37 -9.88 13.69
CA ALA A 141 7.12 -8.64 13.90
C ALA A 141 7.90 -8.63 15.22
N ALA A 142 7.45 -9.37 16.24
CA ALA A 142 8.16 -9.47 17.52
C ALA A 142 9.60 -10.02 17.40
N SER A 143 9.94 -10.68 16.29
CA SER A 143 11.31 -11.10 15.98
C SER A 143 12.26 -9.94 15.63
N THR A 144 11.73 -8.72 15.41
CA THR A 144 12.49 -7.52 15.08
C THR A 144 12.20 -6.45 16.14
N PRO A 145 13.04 -6.33 17.19
CA PRO A 145 12.70 -5.62 18.43
C PRO A 145 12.39 -4.13 18.29
N ASN A 146 12.88 -3.49 17.24
CA ASN A 146 12.64 -2.07 16.93
C ASN A 146 11.42 -1.84 16.03
N VAL A 147 10.64 -2.90 15.70
CA VAL A 147 9.40 -2.82 14.92
C VAL A 147 8.21 -3.04 15.86
N ARG A 148 7.22 -2.16 15.79
CA ARG A 148 5.97 -2.31 16.55
C ARG A 148 4.76 -1.90 15.72
N PHE A 149 3.61 -2.53 15.99
CA PHE A 149 2.32 -2.11 15.48
C PHE A 149 1.73 -1.00 16.34
N VAL A 150 1.15 0.00 15.69
CA VAL A 150 0.42 1.10 16.32
C VAL A 150 -0.91 1.33 15.60
N PRO A 151 -1.99 1.73 16.29
CA PRO A 151 -3.30 1.89 15.65
C PRO A 151 -3.38 3.14 14.76
N GLU A 152 -2.56 4.15 15.03
CA GLU A 152 -2.57 5.44 14.32
C GLU A 152 -1.19 6.11 14.36
N LEU A 153 -0.98 7.06 13.44
CA LEU A 153 0.20 7.91 13.45
C LEU A 153 0.17 8.86 14.64
N SER A 154 1.32 9.08 15.31
CA SER A 154 1.44 9.98 16.44
C SER A 154 2.74 10.78 16.42
N GLY A 155 2.66 12.08 16.70
CA GLY A 155 3.83 12.97 16.69
C GLY A 155 4.44 13.14 15.30
N GLU A 156 5.74 13.33 15.22
CA GLU A 156 6.47 13.59 13.97
C GLU A 156 7.39 12.43 13.58
N TYR A 157 7.50 12.21 12.27
CA TYR A 157 8.34 11.18 11.66
C TYR A 157 9.37 11.80 10.71
N ASP A 158 10.54 11.18 10.61
CA ASP A 158 11.54 11.51 9.61
C ASP A 158 11.14 11.00 8.23
N LEU A 159 10.48 9.83 8.20
CA LEU A 159 10.09 9.15 6.98
C LEU A 159 8.77 8.40 7.19
N LEU A 160 7.89 8.52 6.20
CA LEU A 160 6.69 7.67 6.07
C LEU A 160 6.80 6.80 4.83
N ILE A 161 6.15 5.64 4.90
CA ILE A 161 5.98 4.69 3.81
C ILE A 161 4.49 4.44 3.65
N ALA A 162 4.01 4.33 2.42
CA ALA A 162 2.72 3.75 2.08
C ALA A 162 2.84 3.01 0.75
N THR A 163 2.58 1.72 0.77
CA THR A 163 2.63 0.87 -0.42
C THR A 163 1.26 0.23 -0.65
N ASP A 164 0.72 0.45 -1.85
CA ASP A 164 -0.57 -0.09 -2.30
C ASP A 164 -1.72 0.22 -1.31
N VAL A 165 -1.84 1.51 -0.91
CA VAL A 165 -2.85 2.02 0.04
C VAL A 165 -3.84 2.96 -0.63
N PHE A 166 -3.33 3.95 -1.39
CA PHE A 166 -4.15 5.09 -1.82
C PHE A 166 -5.14 4.74 -2.93
N GLU A 167 -4.93 3.68 -3.68
CA GLU A 167 -5.86 3.14 -4.69
C GLU A 167 -7.10 2.48 -4.10
N HIS A 168 -7.10 2.23 -2.79
CA HIS A 168 -8.17 1.55 -2.06
C HIS A 168 -9.07 2.51 -1.25
N VAL A 169 -8.74 3.81 -1.20
CA VAL A 169 -9.46 4.78 -0.35
C VAL A 169 -10.17 5.85 -1.17
N PRO A 170 -11.39 6.25 -0.80
CA PRO A 170 -12.19 7.19 -1.61
C PRO A 170 -11.57 8.58 -1.75
N ASP A 171 -10.85 9.04 -0.74
CA ASP A 171 -10.17 10.35 -0.73
C ASP A 171 -8.66 10.19 -0.52
N PRO A 172 -7.91 9.75 -1.54
CA PRO A 172 -6.47 9.54 -1.42
C PRO A 172 -5.69 10.85 -1.21
N ILE A 173 -6.18 11.98 -1.69
CA ILE A 173 -5.56 13.30 -1.45
C ILE A 173 -5.70 13.72 0.02
N GLY A 174 -6.90 13.55 0.60
CA GLY A 174 -7.14 13.82 2.02
C GLY A 174 -6.27 12.95 2.91
N LEU A 175 -6.25 11.63 2.66
CA LEU A 175 -5.43 10.70 3.42
C LEU A 175 -3.92 10.97 3.27
N ALA A 176 -3.45 11.33 2.06
CA ALA A 176 -2.05 11.70 1.85
C ALA A 176 -1.66 12.97 2.61
N ALA A 177 -2.57 13.95 2.71
CA ALA A 177 -2.36 15.16 3.49
C ALA A 177 -2.36 14.87 5.00
N GLU A 178 -3.32 14.09 5.48
CA GLU A 178 -3.43 13.67 6.88
C GLU A 178 -2.15 12.96 7.34
N THR A 179 -1.72 11.94 6.59
CA THR A 179 -0.50 11.21 6.91
C THR A 179 0.75 12.09 6.80
N ALA A 180 0.86 12.91 5.72
CA ALA A 180 2.00 13.80 5.54
C ALA A 180 2.08 14.93 6.59
N ALA A 181 0.98 15.24 7.30
CA ALA A 181 1.01 16.19 8.41
C ALA A 181 1.89 15.70 9.57
N HIS A 182 2.07 14.37 9.70
CA HIS A 182 2.97 13.74 10.65
C HIS A 182 4.44 13.67 10.20
N LEU A 183 4.80 14.08 8.98
CA LEU A 183 6.19 14.24 8.59
C LEU A 183 6.73 15.57 9.13
N ARG A 184 7.94 15.59 9.69
CA ARG A 184 8.62 16.86 9.91
C ARG A 184 8.88 17.60 8.59
N VAL A 185 9.03 18.90 8.63
CA VAL A 185 9.46 19.66 7.44
C VAL A 185 10.84 19.16 6.99
N GLY A 186 10.98 18.85 5.71
CA GLY A 186 12.15 18.19 5.15
C GLY A 186 12.13 16.66 5.26
N GLY A 187 11.19 16.08 6.00
CA GLY A 187 10.96 14.63 6.06
C GLY A 187 10.52 14.06 4.71
N GLN A 188 10.60 12.74 4.57
CA GLN A 188 10.36 12.06 3.31
C GLN A 188 9.16 11.10 3.38
N TYR A 189 8.45 10.98 2.29
CA TYR A 189 7.35 10.03 2.11
C TYR A 189 7.65 9.12 0.91
N LEU A 190 7.87 7.84 1.14
CA LEU A 190 7.95 6.84 0.07
C LEU A 190 6.54 6.32 -0.20
N ILE A 191 6.01 6.63 -1.37
CA ILE A 191 4.66 6.22 -1.79
C ILE A 191 4.78 5.35 -3.04
N ALA A 192 4.14 4.17 -3.01
CA ALA A 192 4.00 3.28 -4.14
C ALA A 192 2.52 2.91 -4.29
N ASN A 193 1.95 3.17 -5.46
CA ASN A 193 0.52 2.97 -5.73
C ASN A 193 0.29 2.33 -7.09
N CYS A 194 -0.76 1.56 -7.20
CA CYS A 194 -1.24 0.97 -8.44
C CYS A 194 -2.62 1.52 -8.82
N PHE A 195 -2.70 2.76 -9.34
CA PHE A 195 -3.95 3.33 -9.87
C PHE A 195 -4.32 2.74 -11.25
N GLN A 196 -4.48 1.41 -11.30
CA GLN A 196 -4.82 0.65 -12.49
C GLN A 196 -5.84 -0.46 -12.15
N PRO A 197 -6.63 -0.93 -13.14
CA PRO A 197 -7.63 -1.98 -12.94
C PRO A 197 -6.98 -3.38 -12.84
N VAL A 198 -6.24 -3.63 -11.75
CA VAL A 198 -5.58 -4.92 -11.52
C VAL A 198 -6.51 -5.88 -10.77
N ILE A 199 -7.15 -5.39 -9.73
CA ILE A 199 -8.14 -6.09 -8.90
C ILE A 199 -9.34 -5.17 -8.64
N LEU A 200 -10.51 -5.75 -8.33
CA LEU A 200 -11.78 -5.00 -8.21
C LEU A 200 -11.79 -4.01 -7.05
N CYS A 201 -10.99 -4.22 -6.01
CA CYS A 201 -10.88 -3.27 -4.90
C CYS A 201 -9.97 -2.06 -5.20
N HIS A 202 -9.30 -2.00 -6.38
CA HIS A 202 -8.74 -0.76 -6.91
C HIS A 202 -9.88 0.10 -7.44
N LEU A 203 -10.12 1.25 -6.81
CA LEU A 203 -11.30 2.08 -7.07
C LEU A 203 -11.23 2.75 -8.46
N PRO A 204 -12.15 2.47 -9.41
CA PRO A 204 -12.07 2.98 -10.78
C PRO A 204 -12.07 4.50 -10.87
N GLN A 205 -12.75 5.19 -9.96
CA GLN A 205 -12.79 6.65 -9.88
C GLN A 205 -11.42 7.28 -9.60
N LEU A 206 -10.41 6.49 -9.18
CA LEU A 206 -9.06 6.93 -8.87
C LEU A 206 -8.03 6.70 -9.98
N PHE A 207 -8.38 5.97 -11.04
CA PHE A 207 -7.41 5.62 -12.09
C PHE A 207 -6.80 6.83 -12.81
N HIS A 208 -7.43 7.99 -12.75
CA HIS A 208 -6.86 9.23 -13.25
C HIS A 208 -5.57 9.64 -12.50
N PHE A 209 -5.39 9.19 -11.24
CA PHE A 209 -4.18 9.44 -10.47
C PHE A 209 -2.95 8.70 -11.01
N HIS A 210 -3.10 7.73 -11.89
CA HIS A 210 -1.95 7.19 -12.62
C HIS A 210 -1.10 8.29 -13.29
N ALA A 211 -1.72 9.37 -13.75
CA ALA A 211 -1.04 10.52 -14.35
C ALA A 211 -1.00 11.75 -13.41
N ALA A 212 -2.02 11.92 -12.57
CA ALA A 212 -2.22 13.13 -11.78
C ALA A 212 -1.57 13.07 -10.37
N TRP A 213 -1.10 11.91 -9.91
CA TRP A 213 -0.58 11.76 -8.55
C TRP A 213 0.64 12.62 -8.27
N ASP A 214 1.72 12.48 -9.05
CA ASP A 214 2.94 13.27 -8.87
C ASP A 214 2.68 14.80 -8.94
N PRO A 215 1.89 15.32 -9.93
CA PRO A 215 1.46 16.70 -9.95
C PRO A 215 0.67 17.14 -8.71
N ALA A 216 -0.27 16.29 -8.22
CA ALA A 216 -1.06 16.59 -7.03
C ALA A 216 -0.18 16.65 -5.77
N MET A 217 0.71 15.68 -5.58
CA MET A 217 1.65 15.67 -4.46
C MET A 217 2.56 16.92 -4.47
N ARG A 218 3.05 17.30 -5.65
CA ARG A 218 3.84 18.54 -5.81
C ARG A 218 3.04 19.78 -5.41
N ALA A 219 1.81 19.88 -5.87
CA ALA A 219 0.92 21.01 -5.55
C ALA A 219 0.58 21.04 -4.05
N MET A 220 0.50 19.89 -3.41
CA MET A 220 0.32 19.77 -1.96
C MET A 220 1.50 20.29 -1.15
N GLY A 221 2.71 20.40 -1.72
CA GLY A 221 3.93 20.74 -0.99
C GLY A 221 4.86 19.54 -0.73
N LEU A 222 4.54 18.39 -1.31
CA LEU A 222 5.36 17.19 -1.31
C LEU A 222 6.19 17.12 -2.59
N ALA A 223 7.41 17.65 -2.55
CA ALA A 223 8.27 17.71 -3.73
C ALA A 223 8.71 16.32 -4.20
N PRO A 224 8.40 15.90 -5.43
CA PRO A 224 8.83 14.62 -5.98
C PRO A 224 10.35 14.51 -6.03
N GLY A 225 10.86 13.37 -5.56
CA GLY A 225 12.26 12.99 -5.57
C GLY A 225 12.53 11.74 -6.41
N GLU A 226 13.40 10.88 -5.91
CA GLU A 226 13.85 9.65 -6.57
C GLU A 226 12.67 8.68 -6.77
N ALA A 227 12.63 8.03 -7.94
CA ALA A 227 11.77 6.88 -8.17
C ALA A 227 12.46 5.62 -7.63
N VAL A 228 11.70 4.82 -6.85
CA VAL A 228 12.19 3.57 -6.27
C VAL A 228 11.23 2.48 -6.69
N GLN A 229 11.66 1.58 -7.57
CA GLN A 229 10.79 0.55 -8.16
C GLN A 229 9.54 1.20 -8.80
N TYR A 230 8.33 0.75 -8.41
CA TYR A 230 7.06 1.33 -8.86
C TYR A 230 6.60 2.52 -7.99
N GLY A 231 7.35 2.85 -6.91
CA GLY A 231 7.09 3.97 -6.01
C GLY A 231 7.94 5.20 -6.30
N ARG A 232 7.65 6.25 -5.55
CA ARG A 232 8.38 7.52 -5.58
C ARG A 232 8.53 8.08 -4.17
N ALA A 233 9.71 8.64 -3.91
CA ALA A 233 9.95 9.43 -2.72
C ALA A 233 9.47 10.87 -2.92
N TYR A 234 8.90 11.46 -1.88
CA TYR A 234 8.50 12.87 -1.83
C TYR A 234 9.12 13.50 -0.59
N ARG A 235 9.42 14.81 -0.66
CA ARG A 235 9.94 15.56 0.48
C ARG A 235 8.95 16.65 0.88
N ARG A 236 8.54 16.67 2.16
CA ARG A 236 7.71 17.76 2.70
C ARG A 236 8.48 19.07 2.71
N ARG A 237 7.97 20.11 2.04
CA ARG A 237 8.62 21.43 1.90
C ARG A 237 8.17 22.45 2.93
N GLY A 238 7.00 22.26 3.54
CA GLY A 238 6.41 23.21 4.50
C GLY A 238 4.97 22.87 4.79
N GLU A 239 4.11 23.88 4.79
CA GLU A 239 2.66 23.69 4.91
C GLU A 239 2.10 22.90 3.72
N LEU A 240 1.00 22.18 3.97
CA LEU A 240 0.37 21.32 2.97
C LEU A 240 -0.83 22.07 2.34
N ASP A 241 -0.77 22.35 1.04
CA ASP A 241 -1.86 22.95 0.27
C ASP A 241 -2.78 21.87 -0.31
N VAL A 242 -3.68 21.35 0.52
CA VAL A 242 -4.67 20.34 0.13
C VAL A 242 -5.61 20.85 -0.98
N PRO A 243 -6.14 22.11 -0.92
CA PRO A 243 -6.93 22.66 -2.00
C PRO A 243 -6.22 22.67 -3.35
N ALA A 244 -4.92 23.01 -3.41
CA ALA A 244 -4.15 22.95 -4.65
C ALA A 244 -4.03 21.52 -5.19
N ALA A 245 -3.73 20.53 -4.33
CA ALA A 245 -3.68 19.14 -4.73
C ALA A 245 -5.03 18.62 -5.27
N ARG A 246 -6.14 18.99 -4.62
CA ARG A 246 -7.49 18.61 -5.08
C ARG A 246 -7.82 19.22 -6.45
N ARG A 247 -7.46 20.47 -6.71
CA ARG A 247 -7.63 21.10 -8.04
C ARG A 247 -6.90 20.28 -9.13
N ILE A 248 -5.68 19.81 -8.84
CA ILE A 248 -4.92 18.97 -9.78
C ILE A 248 -5.60 17.61 -9.97
N GLY A 249 -6.07 16.95 -8.90
CA GLY A 249 -6.84 15.70 -8.97
C GLY A 249 -8.09 15.85 -9.85
N ASP A 250 -8.87 16.91 -9.63
CA ASP A 250 -10.08 17.19 -10.41
C ASP A 250 -9.79 17.45 -11.90
N CYS A 251 -8.70 18.18 -12.18
CA CYS A 251 -8.24 18.37 -13.54
C CYS A 251 -7.84 17.03 -14.18
N GLY A 252 -7.05 16.22 -13.46
CA GLY A 252 -6.68 14.87 -13.89
C GLY A 252 -7.90 14.02 -14.24
N ARG A 253 -8.93 14.03 -13.38
CA ARG A 253 -10.20 13.32 -13.63
C ARG A 253 -10.90 13.79 -14.89
N LYS A 254 -10.99 15.09 -15.13
CA LYS A 254 -11.59 15.66 -16.36
C LYS A 254 -10.80 15.30 -17.62
N CYS A 255 -9.47 15.25 -17.53
CA CYS A 255 -8.59 14.93 -18.66
C CYS A 255 -8.45 13.42 -18.92
N TYR A 256 -8.77 12.57 -17.95
CA TYR A 256 -8.54 11.12 -18.02
C TYR A 256 -9.16 10.42 -19.22
N PRO A 257 -10.43 10.72 -19.64
CA PRO A 257 -11.01 10.09 -20.82
C PRO A 257 -10.24 10.40 -22.12
N TRP A 258 -9.59 11.54 -22.20
CA TRP A 258 -8.74 11.93 -23.33
C TRP A 258 -7.39 11.23 -23.29
N ILE A 259 -6.81 11.11 -22.07
CA ILE A 259 -5.53 10.41 -21.85
C ILE A 259 -5.64 8.93 -22.22
N GLN A 260 -6.76 8.27 -21.90
CA GLN A 260 -7.02 6.87 -22.26
C GLN A 260 -7.05 6.62 -23.76
N ARG A 261 -7.41 7.62 -24.58
CA ARG A 261 -7.44 7.53 -26.04
C ARG A 261 -6.06 7.65 -26.70
N LEU A 262 -5.03 8.02 -25.93
CA LEU A 262 -3.67 8.13 -26.46
C LEU A 262 -3.05 6.72 -26.65
N PRO A 263 -2.24 6.50 -27.71
CA PRO A 263 -1.56 5.23 -27.92
C PRO A 263 -0.74 4.82 -26.70
N LYS A 264 -0.80 3.53 -26.34
CA LYS A 264 0.00 2.94 -25.26
C LYS A 264 1.49 3.30 -25.46
N GLY A 265 2.13 3.90 -24.47
CA GLY A 265 3.52 4.41 -24.55
C GLY A 265 3.66 5.92 -24.38
N ARG A 266 2.57 6.71 -24.47
CA ARG A 266 2.58 8.16 -24.29
C ARG A 266 2.14 8.63 -22.90
N THR A 267 2.23 7.81 -21.87
CA THR A 267 1.94 8.18 -20.46
C THR A 267 2.77 9.37 -19.97
N ARG A 268 3.99 9.60 -20.52
CA ARG A 268 4.77 10.82 -20.27
C ARG A 268 4.05 12.09 -20.78
N ILE A 269 3.39 12.00 -21.92
CA ILE A 269 2.58 13.11 -22.48
C ILE A 269 1.34 13.34 -21.64
N GLY A 270 0.66 12.30 -21.16
CA GLY A 270 -0.47 12.41 -20.25
C GLY A 270 -0.10 13.16 -18.95
N ARG A 271 1.03 12.84 -18.33
CA ARG A 271 1.54 13.56 -17.14
C ARG A 271 1.90 15.02 -17.45
N ALA A 272 2.52 15.27 -18.61
CA ALA A 272 2.85 16.63 -19.06
C ALA A 272 1.59 17.45 -19.35
N LEU A 273 0.57 16.86 -19.99
CA LEU A 273 -0.72 17.51 -20.25
C LEU A 273 -1.44 17.85 -18.95
N THR A 274 -1.52 16.92 -17.99
CA THR A 274 -2.12 17.20 -16.68
C THR A 274 -1.40 18.34 -15.97
N ALA A 275 -0.07 18.39 -16.01
CA ALA A 275 0.71 19.49 -15.46
C ALA A 275 0.48 20.82 -16.21
N TRP A 276 0.25 20.78 -17.52
CA TRP A 276 0.09 21.99 -18.36
C TRP A 276 -1.31 22.58 -18.31
N PHE A 277 -2.36 21.73 -18.24
CA PHE A 277 -3.76 22.21 -18.16
C PHE A 277 -4.19 22.66 -16.77
N CYS A 278 -3.40 22.42 -15.73
CA CYS A 278 -3.75 22.69 -14.34
C CYS A 278 -2.95 23.87 -13.73
N HIS A 279 -2.18 24.56 -14.54
CA HIS A 279 -1.62 25.90 -14.28
C HIS A 279 -2.47 26.96 -14.94
#